data_4f6ee075357356d6269d96aa499de298
#
_entry.id   4f6ee075357356d6269d96aa499de298
#
_cell.length_a   1.000
_cell.length_b   1.000
_cell.length_c   1.000
_cell.angle_alpha   90.00
_cell.angle_beta   90.00
_cell.angle_gamma   90.00
#
_symmetry.space_group_name_H-M   'P 1'
#
loop_
_entity.id
_entity.type
_entity.pdbx_description
1 polymer ?
#
loop_
_entity_poly.entity_id
_entity_poly.type
_entity_poly.pdbx_seq_one_letter_code
_entity_poly.pdbx_strand_id
1 'polypeptide(L)'
;MRSMAEQLVLVTAHDCHFCEHGRTVLAALGVNAREVPVESTEADELAAHGVPLALLPVLTDGERVIAYGRFSEKRLRKGLDV
;
A
#
# COMPACT_ATOMS: atom_id res chain seq x y z
N MET A 1 16.30 -2.81 -16.57
CA MET A 1 15.23 -3.47 -16.06
C MET A 1 14.49 -2.79 -14.97
N ARG A 2 13.27 -2.78 -15.05
CA ARG A 2 12.45 -2.08 -14.11
C ARG A 2 12.35 -2.82 -12.83
N SER A 3 12.56 -2.15 -11.78
CA SER A 3 12.40 -2.71 -10.47
C SER A 3 10.92 -2.85 -10.15
N MET A 4 10.56 -3.94 -9.48
CA MET A 4 9.19 -4.11 -9.04
C MET A 4 8.78 -3.07 -8.03
N ALA A 5 9.75 -2.46 -7.35
CA ALA A 5 9.44 -1.43 -6.37
C ALA A 5 8.75 -0.24 -7.02
N GLU A 6 8.92 -0.06 -8.30
CA GLU A 6 8.26 1.03 -8.99
C GLU A 6 6.79 0.77 -9.24
N GLN A 7 6.34 -0.42 -8.91
CA GLN A 7 4.95 -0.80 -9.10
C GLN A 7 4.17 -0.84 -7.80
N LEU A 8 4.68 -0.15 -6.78
CA LEU A 8 3.99 -0.12 -5.50
C LEU A 8 2.68 0.62 -5.62
N VAL A 9 1.67 0.07 -4.98
CA VAL A 9 0.32 0.61 -4.99
C VAL A 9 -0.16 0.71 -3.55
N LEU A 10 -0.71 1.85 -3.20
CA LEU A 10 -1.32 2.06 -1.90
C LEU A 10 -2.83 2.21 -2.08
N VAL A 11 -3.58 1.24 -1.58
CA VAL A 11 -5.03 1.29 -1.66
C VAL A 11 -5.57 2.04 -0.46
N THR A 12 -6.37 3.07 -0.71
CA THR A 12 -6.86 3.95 0.34
C THR A 12 -8.35 4.18 0.21
N ALA A 13 -8.94 4.82 1.23
CA ALA A 13 -10.33 5.19 1.22
C ALA A 13 -10.48 6.62 1.70
N HIS A 14 -11.68 7.19 1.51
CA HIS A 14 -11.98 8.52 2.01
C HIS A 14 -12.04 8.49 3.54
N ASP A 15 -11.67 9.60 4.15
CA ASP A 15 -11.78 9.78 5.60
C ASP A 15 -11.10 8.66 6.38
N CYS A 16 -9.96 8.25 5.88
CA CYS A 16 -9.22 7.15 6.48
C CYS A 16 -7.98 7.72 7.18
N HIS A 17 -8.03 7.80 8.51
CA HIS A 17 -6.89 8.32 9.27
C HIS A 17 -5.66 7.46 9.08
N PHE A 18 -5.84 6.16 9.05
CA PHE A 18 -4.71 5.26 8.86
C PHE A 18 -4.11 5.43 7.49
N CYS A 19 -4.93 5.79 6.50
CA CYS A 19 -4.41 6.05 5.15
C CYS A 19 -3.53 7.30 5.15
N GLU A 20 -3.96 8.34 5.88
CA GLU A 20 -3.14 9.54 5.99
C GLU A 20 -1.82 9.24 6.69
N HIS A 21 -1.89 8.43 7.74
CA HIS A 21 -0.68 8.00 8.44
C HIS A 21 0.24 7.22 7.50
N GLY A 22 -0.35 6.36 6.68
CA GLY A 22 0.44 5.59 5.73
C GLY A 22 1.16 6.45 4.73
N ARG A 23 0.49 7.50 4.23
CA ARG A 23 1.13 8.43 3.30
C ARG A 23 2.32 9.11 3.97
N THR A 24 2.14 9.50 5.23
CA THR A 24 3.21 10.14 5.98
C THR A 24 4.40 9.22 6.15
N VAL A 25 4.15 7.96 6.48
CA VAL A 25 5.22 6.99 6.65
C VAL A 25 5.97 6.77 5.35
N LEU A 26 5.24 6.63 4.23
CA LEU A 26 5.88 6.45 2.94
C LEU A 26 6.75 7.66 2.59
N ALA A 27 6.24 8.86 2.83
CA ALA A 27 6.99 10.08 2.54
C ALA A 27 8.24 10.15 3.38
N ALA A 28 8.16 9.76 4.65
CA ALA A 28 9.31 9.81 5.56
C ALA A 28 10.42 8.89 5.08
N LEU A 29 10.08 7.79 4.43
CA LEU A 29 11.06 6.83 3.95
C LEU A 29 11.44 7.06 2.49
N GLY A 30 10.86 8.06 1.85
CA GLY A 30 11.15 8.34 0.45
C GLY A 30 10.62 7.27 -0.49
N VAL A 31 9.56 6.58 -0.10
CA VAL A 31 8.98 5.52 -0.89
C VAL A 31 7.82 6.08 -1.70
N ASN A 32 7.85 5.85 -3.01
CA ASN A 32 6.79 6.28 -3.90
C ASN A 32 5.84 5.13 -4.17
N ALA A 33 4.55 5.40 -4.06
CA ALA A 33 3.53 4.41 -4.37
C ALA A 33 2.39 5.12 -5.07
N ARG A 34 1.80 4.45 -6.04
CA ARG A 34 0.63 4.99 -6.73
C ARG A 34 -0.59 4.73 -5.86
N GLU A 35 -1.35 5.76 -5.63
CA GLU A 35 -2.51 5.64 -4.75
C GLU A 35 -3.75 5.26 -5.55
N VAL A 36 -4.49 4.29 -5.04
CA VAL A 36 -5.65 3.72 -5.73
C VAL A 36 -6.83 3.69 -4.75
N PRO A 37 -7.98 4.27 -5.13
CA PRO A 37 -9.15 4.21 -4.25
C PRO A 37 -9.66 2.77 -4.10
N VAL A 38 -10.14 2.45 -2.91
CA VAL A 38 -10.65 1.10 -2.66
C VAL A 38 -11.88 0.78 -3.51
N GLU A 39 -12.59 1.80 -3.97
CA GLU A 39 -13.78 1.60 -4.78
C GLU A 39 -13.49 1.44 -6.27
N SER A 40 -12.23 1.50 -6.65
CA SER A 40 -11.87 1.48 -8.05
C SER A 40 -11.86 0.06 -8.60
N THR A 41 -11.92 -0.02 -9.92
CA THR A 41 -11.80 -1.31 -10.62
C THR A 41 -10.45 -1.96 -10.35
N GLU A 42 -9.40 -1.14 -10.28
CA GLU A 42 -8.08 -1.67 -10.01
C GLU A 42 -8.01 -2.32 -8.64
N ALA A 43 -8.67 -1.71 -7.64
CA ALA A 43 -8.71 -2.30 -6.32
C ALA A 43 -9.46 -3.63 -6.35
N ASP A 44 -10.54 -3.70 -7.13
CA ASP A 44 -11.27 -4.95 -7.28
C ASP A 44 -10.39 -6.04 -7.85
N GLU A 45 -9.56 -5.70 -8.81
CA GLU A 45 -8.66 -6.68 -9.41
C GLU A 45 -7.62 -7.16 -8.41
N LEU A 46 -7.11 -6.26 -7.58
CA LEU A 46 -6.16 -6.64 -6.54
C LEU A 46 -6.83 -7.61 -5.57
N ALA A 47 -8.06 -7.32 -5.18
CA ALA A 47 -8.78 -8.20 -4.27
C ALA A 47 -8.99 -9.57 -4.88
N ALA A 48 -9.27 -9.62 -6.19
CA ALA A 48 -9.45 -10.88 -6.89
C ALA A 48 -8.17 -11.70 -6.91
N HIS A 49 -7.01 -11.05 -6.80
CA HIS A 49 -5.74 -11.75 -6.76
C HIS A 49 -5.29 -12.05 -5.33
N GLY A 50 -6.16 -11.85 -4.36
CA GLY A 50 -5.86 -12.24 -3.00
C GLY A 50 -5.37 -11.13 -2.08
N VAL A 51 -5.35 -9.89 -2.56
CA VAL A 51 -4.94 -8.76 -1.71
C VAL A 51 -6.10 -8.41 -0.78
N PRO A 52 -5.91 -8.49 0.54
CA PRO A 52 -7.00 -8.19 1.48
C PRO A 52 -7.22 -6.68 1.57
N LEU A 53 -8.47 -6.25 1.37
CA LEU A 53 -8.79 -4.83 1.41
C LEU A 53 -9.62 -4.45 2.65
N ALA A 54 -9.69 -5.34 3.63
CA ALA A 54 -10.45 -5.07 4.83
C ALA A 54 -9.74 -4.12 5.79
N LEU A 55 -8.41 -4.06 5.70
CA LEU A 55 -7.61 -3.26 6.63
C LEU A 55 -6.81 -2.23 5.83
N LEU A 56 -7.44 -1.12 5.53
CA LEU A 56 -6.79 -0.06 4.77
C LEU A 56 -5.93 0.82 5.67
N PRO A 57 -4.88 1.42 5.13
CA PRO A 57 -4.42 1.28 3.75
C PRO A 57 -3.70 -0.04 3.53
N VAL A 58 -3.61 -0.46 2.27
CA VAL A 58 -2.86 -1.65 1.91
C VAL A 58 -1.78 -1.24 0.92
N LEU A 59 -0.54 -1.59 1.23
CA LEU A 59 0.58 -1.35 0.33
C LEU A 59 0.97 -2.69 -0.28
N THR A 60 0.95 -2.76 -1.59
CA THR A 60 1.20 -4.00 -2.31
C THR A 60 2.03 -3.72 -3.54
N ASP A 61 2.77 -4.72 -4.00
CA ASP A 61 3.47 -4.62 -5.27
C ASP A 61 2.69 -5.30 -6.40
N GLY A 62 1.43 -5.65 -6.12
CA GLY A 62 0.59 -6.32 -7.09
C GLY A 62 0.52 -7.82 -6.91
N GLU A 63 1.49 -8.40 -6.23
CA GLU A 63 1.53 -9.83 -6.01
C GLU A 63 1.46 -10.19 -4.55
N ARG A 64 2.06 -9.37 -3.70
CA ARG A 64 2.01 -9.64 -2.27
C ARG A 64 1.79 -8.36 -1.51
N VAL A 65 1.29 -8.51 -0.30
CA VAL A 65 1.04 -7.39 0.57
C VAL A 65 2.32 -7.07 1.34
N ILE A 66 2.75 -5.82 1.24
CA ILE A 66 3.95 -5.37 1.92
C ILE A 66 3.62 -4.88 3.32
N ALA A 67 2.53 -4.13 3.45
CA ALA A 67 2.08 -3.63 4.75
C ALA A 67 0.61 -3.28 4.64
N TYR A 68 -0.09 -3.30 5.76
CA TYR A 68 -1.52 -2.99 5.77
C TYR A 68 -1.92 -2.43 7.12
N GLY A 69 -3.10 -1.78 7.13
CA GLY A 69 -3.61 -1.19 8.34
C GLY A 69 -2.75 -0.04 8.79
N ARG A 70 -2.67 0.16 10.08
CA ARG A 70 -1.85 1.23 10.63
C ARG A 70 -0.41 0.75 10.75
N PHE A 71 0.32 0.82 9.64
CA PHE A 71 1.71 0.37 9.65
C PHE A 71 2.65 1.51 10.05
N SER A 72 3.79 1.13 10.59
CA SER A 72 4.83 2.06 11.03
C SER A 72 5.99 2.02 10.04
N GLU A 73 6.95 2.94 10.24
CA GLU A 73 8.16 2.93 9.43
C GLU A 73 8.88 1.59 9.56
N LYS A 74 8.95 1.09 10.79
CA LYS A 74 9.63 -0.16 11.04
C LYS A 74 8.98 -1.30 10.28
N ARG A 75 7.66 -1.35 10.30
CA ARG A 75 6.93 -2.39 9.60
C ARG A 75 7.14 -2.26 8.09
N LEU A 76 7.12 -1.03 7.59
CA LEU A 76 7.29 -0.80 6.18
C LEU A 76 8.67 -1.22 5.71
N ARG A 77 9.71 -0.86 6.48
CA ARG A 77 11.06 -1.26 6.13
C ARG A 77 11.18 -2.77 6.05
N LYS A 78 10.56 -3.45 7.01
CA LYS A 78 10.61 -4.90 7.04
C LYS A 78 9.93 -5.49 5.82
N GLY A 79 8.78 -4.96 5.45
CA GLY A 79 8.05 -5.44 4.29
C GLY A 79 8.76 -5.18 2.98
N LEU A 80 9.52 -4.07 2.91
CA LEU A 80 10.28 -3.74 1.72
C LEU A 80 11.67 -4.34 1.72
N ASP A 81 12.05 -4.95 2.83
CA ASP A 81 13.35 -5.61 2.94
C ASP A 81 14.50 -4.62 2.77
N VAL A 82 14.39 -3.49 3.45
CA VAL A 82 15.44 -2.46 3.43
C VAL A 82 15.96 -2.20 4.81
#